data_9a8ac3177bcf8b9f152ada4e2380b716
#
_entry.id   9a8ac3177bcf8b9f152ada4e2380b716
#
_cell.length_a   1.000
_cell.length_b   1.000
_cell.length_c   1.000
_cell.angle_alpha   90.00
_cell.angle_beta   90.00
_cell.angle_gamma   90.00
#
_symmetry.space_group_name_H-M   'P 1'
#
loop_
_entity.id
_entity.type
_entity.pdbx_description
1 polymer ?
#
loop_
_entity_poly.entity_id
_entity_poly.type
_entity_poly.pdbx_seq_one_letter_code
_entity_poly.pdbx_strand_id
1 'polypeptide(L)'
;MQIIIPTNIIKTLIMASIFALSFNIQAELQVDNKAPNFSLQDQELNYHSLSDYLGRWVVLYFYPKDDTPGCTTQACGIRDAQKQIISTKAVIFGISLDSVESHKRFSEKYQLPFSILSDPDGKVADSYDSLRSLFSFKLAKRNTFIVDPNGRIAKTYIGVNPAKHTQMILDDLIYLQKE
;
A
#
# COMPACT_ATOMS: atom_id res chain seq x y z
N MET A 1 38.18 -43.38 -37.82
CA MET A 1 37.72 -42.11 -38.41
C MET A 1 37.37 -41.20 -37.26
N GLN A 2 38.33 -40.37 -36.83
CA GLN A 2 38.15 -39.44 -35.70
C GLN A 2 37.50 -38.13 -36.21
N ILE A 3 36.35 -37.80 -35.68
CA ILE A 3 35.65 -36.53 -35.98
C ILE A 3 36.26 -35.44 -35.10
N ILE A 4 37.06 -34.57 -35.71
CA ILE A 4 37.60 -33.39 -35.03
C ILE A 4 36.53 -32.29 -35.08
N ILE A 5 35.90 -31.99 -33.91
CA ILE A 5 34.98 -30.89 -33.79
C ILE A 5 35.80 -29.62 -33.54
N PRO A 6 35.67 -28.59 -34.37
CA PRO A 6 36.49 -27.35 -34.19
C PRO A 6 36.05 -26.60 -32.92
N THR A 7 37.02 -26.28 -32.09
CA THR A 7 36.91 -25.62 -30.79
C THR A 7 36.24 -24.24 -30.80
N ASN A 8 36.04 -23.65 -31.97
CA ASN A 8 35.36 -22.34 -32.10
C ASN A 8 33.84 -22.39 -31.96
N ILE A 9 33.19 -23.55 -32.20
CA ILE A 9 31.71 -23.70 -32.07
C ILE A 9 31.29 -23.75 -30.59
N ILE A 10 32.14 -24.28 -29.73
CA ILE A 10 31.86 -24.41 -28.29
C ILE A 10 31.91 -23.05 -27.58
N LYS A 11 32.78 -22.15 -28.00
CA LYS A 11 32.87 -20.80 -27.42
C LYS A 11 31.66 -19.91 -27.76
N THR A 12 31.05 -20.09 -28.92
CA THR A 12 29.90 -19.27 -29.36
C THR A 12 28.59 -19.70 -28.64
N LEU A 13 28.48 -20.98 -28.29
CA LEU A 13 27.30 -21.49 -27.54
C LEU A 13 27.30 -21.11 -26.06
N ILE A 14 28.45 -20.87 -25.44
CA ILE A 14 28.55 -20.48 -24.03
C ILE A 14 28.24 -18.97 -23.84
N MET A 15 28.51 -18.11 -24.83
CA MET A 15 28.18 -16.68 -24.73
C MET A 15 26.72 -16.34 -24.95
N ALA A 16 25.92 -17.24 -25.56
CA ALA A 16 24.50 -17.00 -25.79
C ALA A 16 23.59 -17.29 -24.56
N SER A 17 24.12 -17.96 -23.52
CA SER A 17 23.34 -18.37 -22.34
C SER A 17 23.37 -17.38 -21.17
N ILE A 18 24.09 -16.26 -21.25
CA ILE A 18 24.25 -15.30 -20.14
C ILE A 18 23.25 -14.13 -20.23
N PHE A 19 22.41 -14.08 -21.27
CA PHE A 19 21.59 -12.87 -21.54
C PHE A 19 20.10 -13.00 -21.19
N ALA A 20 19.69 -13.90 -20.33
CA ALA A 20 18.25 -14.08 -20.04
C ALA A 20 17.90 -14.23 -18.56
N LEU A 21 18.63 -13.62 -17.65
CA LEU A 21 18.18 -13.42 -16.27
C LEU A 21 18.06 -11.93 -15.98
N SER A 22 17.11 -11.29 -16.65
CA SER A 22 16.59 -10.02 -16.17
C SER A 22 15.82 -10.34 -14.88
N PHE A 23 16.52 -10.36 -13.74
CA PHE A 23 15.89 -10.24 -12.44
C PHE A 23 15.19 -8.88 -12.45
N ASN A 24 13.87 -8.87 -12.62
CA ASN A 24 13.06 -7.77 -12.15
C ASN A 24 13.20 -7.73 -10.62
N ILE A 25 14.26 -7.05 -10.16
CA ILE A 25 14.33 -6.63 -8.76
C ILE A 25 13.23 -5.58 -8.66
N GLN A 26 12.05 -6.01 -8.23
CA GLN A 26 11.03 -5.09 -7.75
C GLN A 26 11.67 -4.40 -6.53
N ALA A 27 12.07 -3.14 -6.69
CA ALA A 27 12.67 -2.41 -5.60
C ALA A 27 11.64 -2.32 -4.47
N GLU A 28 11.97 -2.89 -3.31
CA GLU A 28 11.14 -2.77 -2.11
C GLU A 28 10.84 -1.29 -1.87
N LEU A 29 9.57 -0.98 -1.59
CA LEU A 29 9.11 0.39 -1.43
C LEU A 29 9.68 0.98 -0.13
N GLN A 30 10.69 1.84 -0.26
CA GLN A 30 11.45 2.41 0.86
C GLN A 30 11.06 3.86 1.14
N VAL A 31 11.44 4.35 2.31
CA VAL A 31 11.39 5.80 2.65
C VAL A 31 12.15 6.59 1.58
N ASP A 32 11.70 7.78 1.27
CA ASP A 32 12.15 8.68 0.20
C ASP A 32 11.81 8.24 -1.24
N ASN A 33 11.27 7.03 -1.45
CA ASN A 33 10.74 6.67 -2.75
C ASN A 33 9.49 7.50 -3.06
N LYS A 34 9.28 7.80 -4.36
CA LYS A 34 8.00 8.33 -4.80
C LYS A 34 6.89 7.32 -4.52
N ALA A 35 5.85 7.75 -3.82
CA ALA A 35 4.69 6.90 -3.56
C ALA A 35 3.97 6.57 -4.88
N PRO A 36 3.64 5.30 -5.14
CA PRO A 36 2.87 4.91 -6.32
C PRO A 36 1.54 5.66 -6.38
N ASN A 37 1.26 6.29 -7.53
CA ASN A 37 -0.03 6.94 -7.71
C ASN A 37 -1.13 5.91 -7.93
N PHE A 38 -2.34 6.26 -7.54
CA PHE A 38 -3.53 5.45 -7.74
C PHE A 38 -4.73 6.32 -8.10
N SER A 39 -5.80 5.70 -8.55
CA SER A 39 -7.13 6.32 -8.66
C SER A 39 -8.15 5.25 -8.27
N LEU A 40 -8.76 5.38 -7.09
CA LEU A 40 -9.69 4.43 -6.49
C LEU A 40 -10.97 5.12 -6.06
N GLN A 41 -12.08 4.37 -6.02
CA GLN A 41 -13.35 4.85 -5.49
C GLN A 41 -13.45 4.63 -3.98
N ASP A 42 -14.06 5.60 -3.30
CA ASP A 42 -14.47 5.45 -1.90
C ASP A 42 -15.88 4.85 -1.77
N GLN A 43 -16.37 4.70 -0.54
CA GLN A 43 -17.69 4.18 -0.20
C GLN A 43 -18.87 5.04 -0.71
N GLU A 44 -18.61 6.27 -1.15
CA GLU A 44 -19.60 7.19 -1.72
C GLU A 44 -19.42 7.35 -3.24
N LEU A 45 -18.66 6.44 -3.89
CA LEU A 45 -18.36 6.45 -5.32
C LEU A 45 -17.50 7.64 -5.81
N ASN A 46 -16.92 8.43 -4.90
CA ASN A 46 -16.00 9.48 -5.29
C ASN A 46 -14.63 8.87 -5.62
N TYR A 47 -14.00 9.37 -6.68
CA TYR A 47 -12.64 9.00 -7.03
C TYR A 47 -11.62 9.81 -6.25
N HIS A 48 -10.59 9.14 -5.76
CA HIS A 48 -9.45 9.74 -5.09
C HIS A 48 -8.17 9.29 -5.78
N SER A 49 -7.35 10.22 -6.20
CA SER A 49 -6.01 9.96 -6.72
C SER A 49 -4.98 10.54 -5.77
N LEU A 50 -3.87 9.83 -5.51
CA LEU A 50 -2.84 10.34 -4.60
C LEU A 50 -2.29 11.70 -5.06
N SER A 51 -2.20 11.92 -6.38
CA SER A 51 -1.79 13.20 -6.98
C SER A 51 -2.64 14.40 -6.58
N ASP A 52 -3.92 14.18 -6.21
CA ASP A 52 -4.85 15.26 -5.82
C ASP A 52 -4.55 15.79 -4.41
N TYR A 53 -3.67 15.10 -3.69
CA TYR A 53 -3.29 15.38 -2.30
C TYR A 53 -1.85 15.91 -2.17
N LEU A 54 -1.19 16.27 -3.28
CA LEU A 54 0.09 16.97 -3.24
C LEU A 54 -0.02 18.25 -2.40
N GLY A 55 1.00 18.55 -1.61
CA GLY A 55 0.98 19.64 -0.64
C GLY A 55 0.37 19.25 0.72
N ARG A 56 -0.09 18.01 0.90
CA ARG A 56 -0.68 17.50 2.14
C ARG A 56 0.00 16.20 2.58
N TRP A 57 0.02 15.96 3.88
CA TRP A 57 0.37 14.66 4.43
C TRP A 57 -0.76 13.68 4.19
N VAL A 58 -0.42 12.46 3.72
CA VAL A 58 -1.41 11.40 3.45
C VAL A 58 -1.00 10.13 4.18
N VAL A 59 -1.95 9.53 4.88
CA VAL A 59 -1.79 8.22 5.50
C VAL A 59 -2.58 7.20 4.70
N LEU A 60 -1.91 6.20 4.17
CA LEU A 60 -2.50 5.07 3.45
C LEU A 60 -2.36 3.83 4.33
N TYR A 61 -3.46 3.32 4.90
CA TYR A 61 -3.41 2.07 5.63
C TYR A 61 -4.14 0.96 4.86
N PHE A 62 -3.39 -0.08 4.53
CA PHE A 62 -3.93 -1.29 3.93
C PHE A 62 -4.41 -2.24 5.03
N TYR A 63 -5.54 -2.92 4.78
CA TYR A 63 -6.09 -3.88 5.72
C TYR A 63 -6.77 -5.05 4.98
N PRO A 64 -6.82 -6.26 5.59
CA PRO A 64 -7.24 -7.47 4.89
C PRO A 64 -8.68 -7.48 4.43
N LYS A 65 -9.64 -7.07 5.31
CA LYS A 65 -11.07 -7.25 5.01
C LYS A 65 -11.97 -6.48 5.96
N ASP A 66 -13.03 -5.88 5.39
CA ASP A 66 -14.09 -5.21 6.15
C ASP A 66 -14.71 -6.14 7.21
N ASP A 67 -15.19 -5.50 8.27
CA ASP A 67 -15.99 -6.12 9.34
C ASP A 67 -15.33 -7.33 10.03
N THR A 68 -14.00 -7.48 9.93
CA THR A 68 -13.25 -8.44 10.73
C THR A 68 -12.76 -7.81 12.03
N PRO A 69 -12.59 -8.58 13.14
CA PRO A 69 -12.30 -7.99 14.46
C PRO A 69 -11.10 -7.04 14.48
N GLY A 70 -9.97 -7.42 13.87
CA GLY A 70 -8.78 -6.58 13.83
C GLY A 70 -8.92 -5.35 12.94
N CYS A 71 -9.62 -5.45 11.81
CA CYS A 71 -9.85 -4.31 10.92
C CYS A 71 -10.85 -3.32 11.54
N THR A 72 -11.87 -3.83 12.24
CA THR A 72 -12.81 -3.01 13.01
C THR A 72 -12.11 -2.26 14.13
N THR A 73 -11.25 -2.94 14.91
CA THR A 73 -10.44 -2.29 15.96
C THR A 73 -9.59 -1.16 15.38
N GLN A 74 -8.94 -1.40 14.23
CA GLN A 74 -8.10 -0.41 13.56
C GLN A 74 -8.91 0.80 13.07
N ALA A 75 -10.01 0.57 12.35
CA ALA A 75 -10.86 1.62 11.81
C ALA A 75 -11.53 2.45 12.91
N CYS A 76 -12.05 1.81 13.97
CA CYS A 76 -12.64 2.50 15.11
C CYS A 76 -11.59 3.34 15.88
N GLY A 77 -10.37 2.83 16.06
CA GLY A 77 -9.30 3.61 16.66
C GLY A 77 -8.97 4.88 15.87
N ILE A 78 -8.92 4.80 14.54
CA ILE A 78 -8.72 5.96 13.66
C ILE A 78 -9.92 6.92 13.76
N ARG A 79 -11.15 6.41 13.74
CA ARG A 79 -12.36 7.21 13.94
C ARG A 79 -12.31 8.00 15.25
N ASP A 80 -11.99 7.33 16.34
CA ASP A 80 -11.97 7.93 17.68
C ASP A 80 -10.88 9.01 17.81
N ALA A 81 -9.81 8.89 17.04
CA ALA A 81 -8.71 9.87 16.97
C ALA A 81 -8.88 10.92 15.84
N GLN A 82 -10.02 10.96 15.17
CA GLN A 82 -10.25 11.83 14.00
C GLN A 82 -9.91 13.31 14.25
N LYS A 83 -10.26 13.85 15.41
CA LYS A 83 -9.94 15.25 15.76
C LYS A 83 -8.43 15.52 15.82
N GLN A 84 -7.66 14.56 16.38
CA GLN A 84 -6.20 14.67 16.43
C GLN A 84 -5.58 14.54 15.03
N ILE A 85 -6.08 13.61 14.21
CA ILE A 85 -5.62 13.44 12.82
C ILE A 85 -5.90 14.71 12.01
N ILE A 86 -7.10 15.31 12.12
CA ILE A 86 -7.42 16.59 11.45
C ILE A 86 -6.49 17.72 11.92
N SER A 87 -6.11 17.77 13.20
CA SER A 87 -5.20 18.81 13.72
C SER A 87 -3.80 18.75 13.10
N THR A 88 -3.38 17.57 12.63
CA THR A 88 -2.13 17.40 11.85
C THR A 88 -2.26 17.80 10.39
N LYS A 89 -3.46 18.21 9.92
CA LYS A 89 -3.77 18.50 8.51
C LYS A 89 -3.51 17.33 7.56
N ALA A 90 -3.33 16.13 8.08
CA ALA A 90 -3.18 14.91 7.28
C ALA A 90 -4.54 14.39 6.80
N VAL A 91 -4.52 13.74 5.63
CA VAL A 91 -5.63 12.93 5.11
C VAL A 91 -5.32 11.48 5.40
N ILE A 92 -6.33 10.71 5.75
CA ILE A 92 -6.19 9.27 5.96
C ILE A 92 -7.14 8.49 5.05
N PHE A 93 -6.63 7.42 4.44
CA PHE A 93 -7.37 6.48 3.62
C PHE A 93 -7.15 5.05 4.10
N GLY A 94 -8.26 4.31 4.27
CA GLY A 94 -8.20 2.85 4.34
C GLY A 94 -8.23 2.27 2.93
N ILE A 95 -7.52 1.18 2.69
CA ILE A 95 -7.49 0.51 1.39
C ILE A 95 -7.61 -1.00 1.60
N SER A 96 -8.59 -1.62 0.97
CA SER A 96 -8.70 -3.08 0.90
C SER A 96 -9.21 -3.54 -0.46
N LEU A 97 -9.28 -4.85 -0.66
CA LEU A 97 -9.79 -5.47 -1.88
C LEU A 97 -11.33 -5.64 -1.85
N ASP A 98 -11.99 -5.18 -0.79
CA ASP A 98 -13.44 -5.23 -0.69
C ASP A 98 -14.09 -4.25 -1.68
N SER A 99 -15.34 -4.53 -2.06
CA SER A 99 -16.09 -3.67 -2.99
C SER A 99 -16.58 -2.38 -2.31
N VAL A 100 -16.91 -1.38 -3.13
CA VAL A 100 -17.49 -0.11 -2.67
C VAL A 100 -18.74 -0.34 -1.80
N GLU A 101 -19.60 -1.30 -2.16
CA GLU A 101 -20.80 -1.62 -1.38
C GLU A 101 -20.45 -2.25 -0.02
N SER A 102 -19.36 -3.02 0.05
CA SER A 102 -18.85 -3.54 1.33
C SER A 102 -18.35 -2.41 2.21
N HIS A 103 -17.52 -1.52 1.65
CA HIS A 103 -17.01 -0.33 2.33
C HIS A 103 -18.13 0.57 2.83
N LYS A 104 -19.20 0.75 2.04
CA LYS A 104 -20.36 1.55 2.46
C LYS A 104 -21.00 0.96 3.70
N ARG A 105 -21.33 -0.34 3.71
CA ARG A 105 -21.88 -1.03 4.88
C ARG A 105 -20.97 -0.95 6.11
N PHE A 106 -19.66 -1.14 5.91
CA PHE A 106 -18.67 -1.07 6.97
C PHE A 106 -18.56 0.33 7.56
N SER A 107 -18.49 1.35 6.69
CA SER A 107 -18.43 2.77 7.08
C SER A 107 -19.69 3.20 7.84
N GLU A 108 -20.87 2.86 7.33
CA GLU A 108 -22.15 3.17 7.99
C GLU A 108 -22.27 2.48 9.36
N LYS A 109 -21.96 1.18 9.43
CA LYS A 109 -22.05 0.38 10.64
C LYS A 109 -21.20 0.94 11.79
N TYR A 110 -20.00 1.41 11.47
CA TYR A 110 -19.04 1.90 12.47
C TYR A 110 -18.89 3.42 12.47
N GLN A 111 -19.70 4.13 11.68
CA GLN A 111 -19.71 5.59 11.58
C GLN A 111 -18.30 6.15 11.30
N LEU A 112 -17.63 5.61 10.27
CA LEU A 112 -16.27 6.00 9.92
C LEU A 112 -16.28 7.34 9.17
N PRO A 113 -15.61 8.40 9.69
CA PRO A 113 -15.66 9.75 9.13
C PRO A 113 -14.56 10.02 8.09
N PHE A 114 -14.00 8.98 7.48
CA PHE A 114 -12.94 9.06 6.48
C PHE A 114 -13.21 8.09 5.32
N SER A 115 -12.56 8.34 4.20
CA SER A 115 -12.76 7.52 3.00
C SER A 115 -12.02 6.19 3.09
N ILE A 116 -12.70 5.13 2.67
CA ILE A 116 -12.17 3.78 2.50
C ILE A 116 -12.21 3.47 1.00
N LEU A 117 -11.06 3.15 0.43
CA LEU A 117 -10.86 3.03 -1.02
C LEU A 117 -10.89 1.55 -1.44
N SER A 118 -11.66 1.26 -2.47
CA SER A 118 -11.83 -0.08 -3.05
C SER A 118 -10.76 -0.36 -4.10
N ASP A 119 -9.94 -1.42 -3.87
CA ASP A 119 -8.91 -1.94 -4.79
C ASP A 119 -9.21 -3.41 -5.13
N PRO A 120 -10.34 -3.72 -5.83
CA PRO A 120 -10.83 -5.09 -5.99
C PRO A 120 -9.85 -5.98 -6.77
N ASP A 121 -9.05 -5.43 -7.64
CA ASP A 121 -8.02 -6.16 -8.39
C ASP A 121 -6.73 -6.37 -7.57
N GLY A 122 -6.53 -5.61 -6.49
CA GLY A 122 -5.34 -5.62 -5.66
C GLY A 122 -4.12 -4.95 -6.32
N LYS A 123 -4.33 -4.15 -7.37
CA LYS A 123 -3.24 -3.51 -8.12
C LYS A 123 -2.51 -2.45 -7.30
N VAL A 124 -3.26 -1.67 -6.54
CA VAL A 124 -2.69 -0.65 -5.66
C VAL A 124 -2.01 -1.32 -4.48
N ALA A 125 -2.63 -2.32 -3.86
CA ALA A 125 -2.00 -3.09 -2.79
C ALA A 125 -0.69 -3.74 -3.26
N ASP A 126 -0.62 -4.25 -4.50
CA ASP A 126 0.59 -4.82 -5.10
C ASP A 126 1.68 -3.77 -5.29
N SER A 127 1.34 -2.59 -5.83
CA SER A 127 2.30 -1.49 -6.04
C SER A 127 2.90 -0.94 -4.75
N TYR A 128 2.24 -1.18 -3.60
CA TYR A 128 2.70 -0.84 -2.26
C TYR A 128 3.26 -2.05 -1.49
N ASP A 129 3.65 -3.13 -2.16
CA ASP A 129 4.11 -4.38 -1.53
C ASP A 129 3.16 -4.90 -0.44
N SER A 130 1.91 -4.50 -0.51
CA SER A 130 0.87 -4.76 0.49
C SER A 130 -0.16 -5.79 0.03
N LEU A 131 0.09 -6.50 -1.08
CA LEU A 131 -0.72 -7.63 -1.51
C LEU A 131 -0.19 -8.95 -0.95
N ARG A 132 -1.08 -9.78 -0.45
CA ARG A 132 -0.85 -11.21 -0.21
C ARG A 132 -1.68 -11.99 -1.20
N SER A 133 -1.02 -12.80 -2.02
CA SER A 133 -1.67 -13.71 -2.95
C SER A 133 -1.28 -15.15 -2.62
N LEU A 134 -2.27 -16.04 -2.52
CA LEU A 134 -2.06 -17.48 -2.36
C LEU A 134 -3.11 -18.21 -3.21
N PHE A 135 -2.68 -18.84 -4.31
CA PHE A 135 -3.55 -19.39 -5.36
C PHE A 135 -4.52 -18.31 -5.89
N SER A 136 -5.83 -18.56 -5.83
CA SER A 136 -6.88 -17.60 -6.23
C SER A 136 -7.27 -16.60 -5.13
N PHE A 137 -6.73 -16.76 -3.92
CA PHE A 137 -7.04 -15.88 -2.78
C PHE A 137 -6.10 -14.69 -2.76
N LYS A 138 -6.69 -13.48 -2.72
CA LYS A 138 -5.95 -12.22 -2.57
C LYS A 138 -6.50 -11.44 -1.38
N LEU A 139 -5.62 -10.86 -0.61
CA LEU A 139 -5.95 -9.97 0.51
C LEU A 139 -4.87 -8.89 0.65
N ALA A 140 -5.22 -7.71 1.11
CA ALA A 140 -4.21 -6.73 1.50
C ALA A 140 -3.53 -7.18 2.81
N LYS A 141 -2.22 -6.93 2.89
CA LYS A 141 -1.47 -7.02 4.14
C LYS A 141 -1.84 -5.83 5.03
N ARG A 142 -1.53 -5.93 6.33
CA ARG A 142 -1.76 -4.82 7.26
C ARG A 142 -0.53 -3.92 7.32
N ASN A 143 -0.31 -3.17 6.24
CA ASN A 143 0.79 -2.23 6.11
C ASN A 143 0.25 -0.79 6.09
N THR A 144 1.10 0.18 6.44
CA THR A 144 0.72 1.59 6.41
C THR A 144 1.88 2.43 5.93
N PHE A 145 1.56 3.46 5.18
CA PHE A 145 2.52 4.41 4.61
C PHE A 145 2.08 5.82 4.97
N ILE A 146 3.03 6.63 5.46
CA ILE A 146 2.85 8.08 5.54
C ILE A 146 3.56 8.68 4.33
N VAL A 147 2.81 9.43 3.54
CA VAL A 147 3.30 10.14 2.35
C VAL A 147 3.41 11.61 2.67
N ASP A 148 4.54 12.23 2.34
CA ASP A 148 4.83 13.63 2.54
C ASP A 148 4.13 14.53 1.51
N PRO A 149 4.13 15.86 1.68
CA PRO A 149 3.53 16.81 0.73
C PRO A 149 4.14 16.78 -0.69
N ASN A 150 5.33 16.21 -0.86
CA ASN A 150 5.99 16.05 -2.17
C ASN A 150 5.61 14.73 -2.86
N GLY A 151 4.75 13.92 -2.24
CA GLY A 151 4.35 12.62 -2.76
C GLY A 151 5.40 11.53 -2.56
N ARG A 152 6.27 11.67 -1.54
CA ARG A 152 7.27 10.67 -1.17
C ARG A 152 6.88 9.93 0.10
N ILE A 153 7.30 8.69 0.22
CA ILE A 153 7.09 7.89 1.43
C ILE A 153 8.00 8.42 2.52
N ALA A 154 7.41 8.99 3.56
CA ALA A 154 8.12 9.47 4.74
C ALA A 154 8.27 8.39 5.83
N LYS A 155 7.32 7.45 5.89
CA LYS A 155 7.32 6.36 6.88
C LYS A 155 6.60 5.14 6.36
N THR A 156 7.08 3.96 6.73
CA THR A 156 6.46 2.67 6.40
C THR A 156 6.29 1.84 7.68
N TYR A 157 5.13 1.20 7.82
CA TYR A 157 4.85 0.24 8.88
C TYR A 157 4.41 -1.08 8.25
N ILE A 158 5.07 -2.15 8.59
CA ILE A 158 4.80 -3.49 8.06
C ILE A 158 4.19 -4.37 9.16
N GLY A 159 3.04 -4.97 8.89
CA GLY A 159 2.39 -5.91 9.81
C GLY A 159 1.93 -5.26 11.12
N VAL A 160 1.28 -4.09 11.07
CA VAL A 160 0.91 -3.32 12.26
C VAL A 160 -0.07 -4.04 13.19
N ASN A 161 0.09 -3.81 14.49
CA ASN A 161 -0.89 -4.20 15.49
C ASN A 161 -2.08 -3.22 15.47
N PRO A 162 -3.32 -3.69 15.20
CA PRO A 162 -4.50 -2.83 15.11
C PRO A 162 -4.74 -1.91 16.31
N ALA A 163 -4.52 -2.43 17.53
CA ALA A 163 -4.79 -1.69 18.76
C ALA A 163 -3.78 -0.56 19.05
N LYS A 164 -2.56 -0.63 18.48
CA LYS A 164 -1.51 0.38 18.69
C LYS A 164 -1.36 1.33 17.50
N HIS A 165 -2.01 1.02 16.39
CA HIS A 165 -1.76 1.63 15.10
C HIS A 165 -2.03 3.15 15.08
N THR A 166 -3.17 3.57 15.60
CA THR A 166 -3.58 4.98 15.59
C THR A 166 -2.59 5.87 16.34
N GLN A 167 -2.13 5.44 17.52
CA GLN A 167 -1.17 6.21 18.30
C GLN A 167 0.17 6.34 17.56
N MET A 168 0.64 5.25 16.94
CA MET A 168 1.88 5.27 16.13
C MET A 168 1.80 6.27 14.97
N ILE A 169 0.66 6.32 14.27
CA ILE A 169 0.45 7.29 13.19
C ILE A 169 0.50 8.72 13.72
N LEU A 170 -0.19 9.02 14.82
CA LEU A 170 -0.25 10.36 15.41
C LEU A 170 1.13 10.84 15.86
N ASP A 171 1.87 9.98 16.56
CA ASP A 171 3.20 10.32 17.07
C ASP A 171 4.16 10.65 15.91
N ASP A 172 4.16 9.82 14.87
CA ASP A 172 5.03 10.03 13.71
C ASP A 172 4.58 11.22 12.84
N LEU A 173 3.27 11.48 12.65
CA LEU A 173 2.80 12.67 11.95
C LEU A 173 3.24 13.96 12.67
N ILE A 174 3.15 13.98 14.02
CA ILE A 174 3.60 15.13 14.81
C ILE A 174 5.12 15.30 14.71
N TYR A 175 5.87 14.21 14.67
CA TYR A 175 7.33 14.24 14.55
C TYR A 175 7.77 14.74 13.17
N LEU A 176 7.26 14.12 12.10
CA LEU A 176 7.63 14.41 10.71
C LEU A 176 7.25 15.83 10.25
N GLN A 177 6.26 16.46 10.88
CA GLN A 177 5.83 17.81 10.54
C GLN A 177 6.65 18.92 11.25
N LYS A 178 7.59 18.56 12.11
CA LYS A 178 8.47 19.50 12.78
C LYS A 178 9.81 19.68 12.05
N GLU A 179 10.13 18.77 11.13
CA GLU A 179 11.32 18.84 10.29
C GLU A 179 11.06 19.68 9.02
#